data_7afd98ac3fc44623317e68e29de02d60
#
_entry.id   7afd98ac3fc44623317e68e29de02d60
#
_cell.length_a   1.000
_cell.length_b   1.000
_cell.length_c   1.000
_cell.angle_alpha   90.00
_cell.angle_beta   90.00
_cell.angle_gamma   90.00
#
_symmetry.space_group_name_H-M   'P 1'
#
loop_
_entity.id
_entity.type
_entity.pdbx_description
1 polymer ?
#
loop_
_entity_poly.entity_id
_entity_poly.type
_entity_poly.pdbx_seq_one_letter_code
_entity_poly.pdbx_strand_id
1 'polypeptide(L)'
;MLQGILDVKELEDPINKTTAKTLLDDDLVLSRITCPIGVLLIIFEARPEVIANISALAIKSGNAAILKGGRESSNSFAAIASIISKALTSTAVPSDCLQLVQTHDVIADLLKQDTYIDLCIPRGGNKLVRYVKDTTTIPVLGHADGICSTYLCADYPAGKATKIVLDAKTSYPAGCNALEQLIVEEAALSTTLPTVAEALLQKGVSLRCDHTSLLALKGKLDPHSATLLQEAGPEDYDTEFLDYILAIKTVTNVDEAINHINAHGSHHTDAILTTSEITANTFLAAVDSSSVYWNTSTRMADGQRYGFGTEVGISTNKIHSRGPVGLEGLTIYKWVIVGDAQVSADYGAGGKQWKHQRLPVGDEGSVARNEEEREVLRKFRASKA
;
A
#
# COMPACT_ATOMS: atom_id res chain seq x y z
N MET A 1 13.34 -5.60 -13.29
CA MET A 1 13.25 -6.97 -12.71
C MET A 1 14.46 -7.29 -11.84
N LEU A 2 15.67 -7.47 -12.37
CA LEU A 2 16.87 -7.81 -11.56
C LEU A 2 17.17 -6.77 -10.49
N GLN A 3 17.06 -5.48 -10.78
CA GLN A 3 17.27 -4.43 -9.80
C GLN A 3 16.32 -4.57 -8.60
N GLY A 4 15.03 -4.84 -8.81
CA GLY A 4 14.08 -5.03 -7.71
C GLY A 4 14.44 -6.22 -6.79
N ILE A 5 15.02 -7.30 -7.33
CA ILE A 5 15.53 -8.41 -6.50
C ILE A 5 16.74 -7.95 -5.67
N LEU A 6 17.65 -7.18 -6.27
CA LEU A 6 18.82 -6.65 -5.55
C LEU A 6 18.41 -5.68 -4.47
N ASP A 7 17.47 -4.78 -4.76
CA ASP A 7 16.94 -3.82 -3.79
C ASP A 7 16.33 -4.56 -2.58
N VAL A 8 15.50 -5.60 -2.82
CA VAL A 8 14.93 -6.43 -1.74
C VAL A 8 16.02 -7.17 -0.97
N LYS A 9 17.04 -7.69 -1.64
CA LYS A 9 18.17 -8.38 -0.98
C LYS A 9 18.86 -7.49 0.05
N GLU A 10 19.05 -6.20 -0.26
CA GLU A 10 19.74 -5.23 0.59
C GLU A 10 18.90 -4.73 1.77
N LEU A 11 17.58 -4.88 1.72
CA LEU A 11 16.72 -4.52 2.85
C LEU A 11 17.08 -5.35 4.09
N GLU A 12 16.83 -4.78 5.26
CA GLU A 12 16.98 -5.49 6.53
C GLU A 12 16.03 -6.69 6.61
N ASP A 13 16.46 -7.78 7.29
CA ASP A 13 15.61 -8.95 7.50
C ASP A 13 14.40 -8.58 8.38
N PRO A 14 13.15 -8.79 7.92
CA PRO A 14 11.97 -8.33 8.63
C PRO A 14 11.50 -9.33 9.72
N ILE A 15 11.99 -10.55 9.75
CA ILE A 15 11.50 -11.61 10.63
C ILE A 15 12.36 -11.78 11.89
N ASN A 16 11.73 -12.32 12.94
CA ASN A 16 12.34 -12.53 14.26
C ASN A 16 12.80 -11.24 14.97
N LYS A 17 12.29 -10.09 14.58
CA LYS A 17 12.55 -8.82 15.28
C LYS A 17 11.64 -8.69 16.49
N THR A 18 12.22 -8.33 17.62
CA THR A 18 11.44 -7.93 18.79
C THR A 18 10.95 -6.49 18.60
N THR A 19 9.65 -6.28 18.60
CA THR A 19 9.03 -4.96 18.39
C THR A 19 8.41 -4.36 19.65
N ALA A 20 8.22 -5.18 20.69
CA ALA A 20 7.81 -4.73 22.02
C ALA A 20 8.27 -5.76 23.07
N LYS A 21 8.62 -5.29 24.26
CA LYS A 21 9.04 -6.13 25.38
C LYS A 21 8.47 -5.59 26.70
N THR A 22 7.91 -6.47 27.51
CA THR A 22 7.29 -6.11 28.80
C THR A 22 7.69 -7.11 29.86
N LEU A 23 8.23 -6.62 30.96
CA LEU A 23 8.40 -7.43 32.19
C LEU A 23 7.03 -7.52 32.85
N LEU A 24 6.48 -8.73 32.90
CA LEU A 24 5.19 -8.99 33.54
C LEU A 24 5.34 -9.23 35.04
N ASP A 25 6.40 -9.96 35.45
CA ASP A 25 6.87 -10.20 36.81
C ASP A 25 8.37 -10.57 36.78
N ASP A 26 9.00 -10.83 37.93
CA ASP A 26 10.36 -11.36 37.99
C ASP A 26 10.43 -12.63 37.17
N ASP A 27 11.43 -12.71 36.30
CA ASP A 27 11.67 -13.82 35.39
C ASP A 27 10.50 -14.18 34.45
N LEU A 28 9.51 -13.25 34.28
CA LEU A 28 8.39 -13.42 33.37
C LEU A 28 8.35 -12.26 32.35
N VAL A 29 8.78 -12.55 31.12
CA VAL A 29 8.91 -11.54 30.05
C VAL A 29 8.02 -11.87 28.86
N LEU A 30 7.21 -10.90 28.47
CA LEU A 30 6.41 -10.92 27.22
C LEU A 30 7.15 -10.16 26.12
N SER A 31 7.32 -10.80 24.98
CA SER A 31 7.92 -10.20 23.77
C SER A 31 6.97 -10.30 22.59
N ARG A 32 6.90 -9.23 21.77
CA ARG A 32 6.24 -9.25 20.46
C ARG A 32 7.29 -9.42 19.38
N ILE A 33 7.22 -10.53 18.63
CA ILE A 33 8.23 -10.93 17.66
C ILE A 33 7.60 -11.02 16.28
N THR A 34 8.23 -10.41 15.26
CA THR A 34 7.79 -10.51 13.86
C THR A 34 7.97 -11.91 13.31
N CYS A 35 7.03 -12.35 12.49
CA CYS A 35 7.05 -13.66 11.84
C CYS A 35 6.39 -13.57 10.45
N PRO A 36 6.61 -14.56 9.56
CA PRO A 36 5.89 -14.65 8.31
C PRO A 36 4.36 -14.69 8.50
N ILE A 37 3.61 -14.19 7.52
CA ILE A 37 2.16 -14.40 7.46
C ILE A 37 1.86 -15.89 7.26
N GLY A 38 2.53 -16.54 6.29
CA GLY A 38 2.35 -17.94 5.96
C GLY A 38 2.32 -18.19 4.47
N VAL A 39 1.17 -18.60 3.94
CA VAL A 39 0.96 -18.86 2.50
C VAL A 39 0.22 -17.69 1.86
N LEU A 40 0.84 -17.08 0.87
CA LEU A 40 0.29 -15.95 0.11
C LEU A 40 -0.27 -16.45 -1.22
N LEU A 41 -1.52 -16.12 -1.54
CA LEU A 41 -2.08 -16.30 -2.88
C LEU A 41 -2.02 -14.96 -3.63
N ILE A 42 -1.21 -14.86 -4.67
CA ILE A 42 -1.10 -13.67 -5.48
C ILE A 42 -1.72 -13.92 -6.85
N ILE A 43 -2.80 -13.21 -7.16
CA ILE A 43 -3.51 -13.29 -8.44
C ILE A 43 -3.20 -12.02 -9.22
N PHE A 44 -2.55 -12.14 -10.39
CA PHE A 44 -2.09 -10.98 -11.15
C PHE A 44 -2.36 -11.14 -12.66
N GLU A 45 -2.52 -10.01 -13.32
CA GLU A 45 -2.68 -9.92 -14.76
C GLU A 45 -1.32 -9.84 -15.48
N ALA A 46 -1.27 -9.45 -16.72
CA ALA A 46 -0.14 -9.51 -17.66
C ALA A 46 1.10 -8.67 -17.28
N ARG A 47 1.81 -9.03 -16.20
CA ARG A 47 3.06 -8.37 -15.76
C ARG A 47 4.10 -9.40 -15.33
N PRO A 48 4.92 -9.95 -16.27
CA PRO A 48 5.88 -11.02 -15.96
C PRO A 48 6.92 -10.65 -14.90
N GLU A 49 7.31 -9.39 -14.83
CA GLU A 49 8.28 -8.87 -13.84
C GLU A 49 7.79 -9.02 -12.40
N VAL A 50 6.49 -9.06 -12.20
CA VAL A 50 5.85 -9.20 -10.89
C VAL A 50 6.27 -10.50 -10.20
N ILE A 51 6.42 -11.62 -10.95
CA ILE A 51 6.85 -12.89 -10.37
C ILE A 51 8.19 -12.75 -9.66
N ALA A 52 9.18 -12.13 -10.31
CA ALA A 52 10.52 -11.99 -9.74
C ALA A 52 10.51 -11.15 -8.45
N ASN A 53 9.81 -10.02 -8.47
CA ASN A 53 9.73 -9.11 -7.33
C ASN A 53 8.96 -9.74 -6.16
N ILE A 54 7.81 -10.35 -6.45
CA ILE A 54 7.00 -11.02 -5.42
C ILE A 54 7.74 -12.22 -4.83
N SER A 55 8.42 -13.01 -5.66
CA SER A 55 9.23 -14.13 -5.18
C SER A 55 10.33 -13.68 -4.22
N ALA A 56 11.03 -12.60 -4.55
CA ALA A 56 12.06 -12.02 -3.67
C ALA A 56 11.48 -11.55 -2.33
N LEU A 57 10.33 -10.86 -2.37
CA LEU A 57 9.64 -10.41 -1.16
C LEU A 57 9.13 -11.59 -0.32
N ALA A 58 8.50 -12.60 -0.94
CA ALA A 58 7.98 -13.76 -0.24
C ALA A 58 9.11 -14.54 0.45
N ILE A 59 10.19 -14.84 -0.27
CA ILE A 59 11.34 -15.57 0.29
C ILE A 59 11.96 -14.79 1.46
N LYS A 60 12.21 -13.48 1.29
CA LYS A 60 12.86 -12.67 2.33
C LYS A 60 11.97 -12.46 3.56
N SER A 61 10.66 -12.41 3.38
CA SER A 61 9.69 -12.37 4.50
C SER A 61 9.35 -13.73 5.08
N GLY A 62 9.97 -14.82 4.57
CA GLY A 62 9.76 -16.19 5.05
C GLY A 62 8.41 -16.80 4.70
N ASN A 63 7.68 -16.23 3.73
CA ASN A 63 6.39 -16.71 3.26
C ASN A 63 6.55 -17.72 2.11
N ALA A 64 5.59 -18.64 2.00
CA ALA A 64 5.35 -19.35 0.74
C ALA A 64 4.38 -18.56 -0.15
N ALA A 65 4.47 -18.71 -1.47
CA ALA A 65 3.60 -18.01 -2.39
C ALA A 65 3.06 -18.90 -3.50
N ILE A 66 1.74 -18.83 -3.68
CA ILE A 66 1.01 -19.39 -4.81
C ILE A 66 0.77 -18.25 -5.81
N LEU A 67 1.36 -18.37 -6.99
CA LEU A 67 1.34 -17.36 -8.03
C LEU A 67 0.37 -17.73 -9.13
N LYS A 68 -0.67 -16.93 -9.37
CA LYS A 68 -1.67 -17.14 -10.41
C LYS A 68 -1.68 -15.98 -11.38
N GLY A 69 -0.99 -16.14 -12.50
CA GLY A 69 -0.92 -15.14 -13.57
C GLY A 69 -2.04 -15.25 -14.60
N GLY A 70 -2.23 -14.18 -15.40
CA GLY A 70 -3.13 -14.15 -16.54
C GLY A 70 -2.64 -15.03 -17.69
N ARG A 71 -3.54 -15.32 -18.66
CA ARG A 71 -3.25 -16.19 -19.82
C ARG A 71 -2.20 -15.62 -20.77
N GLU A 72 -2.22 -14.31 -20.93
CA GLU A 72 -1.47 -13.59 -21.97
C GLU A 72 0.06 -13.73 -21.83
N SER A 73 0.56 -13.93 -20.62
CA SER A 73 1.99 -14.03 -20.33
C SER A 73 2.41 -15.39 -19.75
N SER A 74 1.60 -16.45 -19.93
CA SER A 74 1.80 -17.77 -19.28
C SER A 74 3.18 -18.37 -19.56
N ASN A 75 3.70 -18.26 -20.79
CA ASN A 75 5.02 -18.77 -21.15
C ASN A 75 6.15 -18.02 -20.42
N SER A 76 6.04 -16.69 -20.32
CA SER A 76 7.00 -15.88 -19.57
C SER A 76 6.97 -16.21 -18.08
N PHE A 77 5.78 -16.41 -17.53
CA PHE A 77 5.60 -16.81 -16.13
C PHE A 77 6.26 -18.16 -15.85
N ALA A 78 6.02 -19.17 -16.70
CA ALA A 78 6.60 -20.49 -16.56
C ALA A 78 8.13 -20.45 -16.65
N ALA A 79 8.69 -19.67 -17.58
CA ALA A 79 10.13 -19.53 -17.73
C ALA A 79 10.78 -18.91 -16.50
N ILE A 80 10.22 -17.80 -15.99
CA ILE A 80 10.75 -17.10 -14.81
C ILE A 80 10.64 -18.00 -13.57
N ALA A 81 9.47 -18.61 -13.32
CA ALA A 81 9.26 -19.51 -12.20
C ALA A 81 10.21 -20.71 -12.22
N SER A 82 10.46 -21.30 -13.39
CA SER A 82 11.41 -22.42 -13.57
C SER A 82 12.85 -21.99 -13.20
N ILE A 83 13.28 -20.79 -13.60
CA ILE A 83 14.60 -20.26 -13.26
C ILE A 83 14.73 -20.07 -11.76
N ILE A 84 13.71 -19.49 -11.13
CA ILE A 84 13.71 -19.27 -9.66
C ILE A 84 13.73 -20.61 -8.93
N SER A 85 12.85 -21.54 -9.28
CA SER A 85 12.81 -22.88 -8.68
C SER A 85 14.17 -23.59 -8.79
N LYS A 86 14.80 -23.55 -9.98
CA LYS A 86 16.13 -24.10 -10.18
C LYS A 86 17.20 -23.41 -9.30
N ALA A 87 17.13 -22.09 -9.16
CA ALA A 87 18.07 -21.38 -8.30
C ALA A 87 17.90 -21.78 -6.81
N LEU A 88 16.69 -22.01 -6.36
CA LEU A 88 16.39 -22.42 -4.99
C LEU A 88 16.93 -23.80 -4.64
N THR A 89 17.06 -24.72 -5.59
CA THR A 89 17.59 -26.08 -5.33
C THR A 89 19.03 -26.08 -4.80
N SER A 90 19.78 -25.02 -4.98
CA SER A 90 21.12 -24.82 -4.44
C SER A 90 21.17 -24.12 -3.08
N THR A 91 20.02 -23.88 -2.47
CA THR A 91 19.88 -23.15 -1.20
C THR A 91 19.18 -24.01 -0.16
N ALA A 92 19.09 -23.51 1.09
CA ALA A 92 18.31 -24.14 2.15
C ALA A 92 16.78 -23.83 2.06
N VAL A 93 16.38 -22.99 1.10
CA VAL A 93 14.96 -22.64 0.89
C VAL A 93 14.31 -23.73 0.06
N PRO A 94 13.18 -24.33 0.51
CA PRO A 94 12.46 -25.32 -0.27
C PRO A 94 12.01 -24.77 -1.63
N SER A 95 12.27 -25.49 -2.72
CA SER A 95 11.91 -25.03 -4.07
C SER A 95 10.41 -24.94 -4.31
N ASP A 96 9.60 -25.64 -3.52
CA ASP A 96 8.14 -25.64 -3.53
C ASP A 96 7.50 -24.52 -2.71
N CYS A 97 8.31 -23.67 -2.05
CA CYS A 97 7.80 -22.46 -1.40
C CYS A 97 7.20 -21.45 -2.39
N LEU A 98 7.53 -21.57 -3.68
CA LEU A 98 6.97 -20.78 -4.77
C LEU A 98 6.31 -21.70 -5.80
N GLN A 99 5.00 -21.59 -5.95
CA GLN A 99 4.21 -22.41 -6.84
C GLN A 99 3.50 -21.55 -7.89
N LEU A 100 3.74 -21.83 -9.18
CA LEU A 100 3.02 -21.20 -10.28
C LEU A 100 1.84 -22.07 -10.71
N VAL A 101 0.64 -21.52 -10.59
CA VAL A 101 -0.59 -22.16 -11.05
C VAL A 101 -0.86 -21.79 -12.50
N GLN A 102 -0.74 -22.76 -13.41
CA GLN A 102 -0.93 -22.56 -14.85
C GLN A 102 -2.36 -22.82 -15.31
N THR A 103 -3.13 -23.63 -14.59
CA THR A 103 -4.53 -23.98 -14.91
C THR A 103 -5.44 -22.76 -14.79
N HIS A 104 -6.37 -22.59 -15.74
CA HIS A 104 -7.12 -21.33 -15.86
C HIS A 104 -8.34 -21.22 -14.96
N ASP A 105 -9.05 -22.32 -14.70
CA ASP A 105 -10.35 -22.30 -14.05
C ASP A 105 -10.31 -22.64 -12.55
N VAL A 106 -9.14 -22.46 -11.91
CA VAL A 106 -8.93 -22.85 -10.50
C VAL A 106 -9.00 -21.68 -9.52
N ILE A 107 -9.21 -20.44 -9.97
CA ILE A 107 -9.23 -19.28 -9.06
C ILE A 107 -10.31 -19.44 -8.01
N ALA A 108 -11.53 -19.85 -8.42
CA ALA A 108 -12.65 -20.06 -7.52
C ALA A 108 -12.38 -21.14 -6.46
N ASP A 109 -11.60 -22.16 -6.82
CA ASP A 109 -11.24 -23.23 -5.88
C ASP A 109 -10.11 -22.82 -4.95
N LEU A 110 -9.13 -22.05 -5.43
CA LEU A 110 -8.09 -21.47 -4.57
C LEU A 110 -8.67 -20.50 -3.55
N LEU A 111 -9.65 -19.68 -3.94
CA LEU A 111 -10.31 -18.73 -3.06
C LEU A 111 -11.14 -19.37 -1.92
N LYS A 112 -11.37 -20.68 -1.96
CA LYS A 112 -12.03 -21.46 -0.91
C LYS A 112 -11.05 -22.13 0.06
N GLN A 113 -9.75 -22.02 -0.17
CA GLN A 113 -8.71 -22.74 0.59
C GLN A 113 -8.24 -21.94 1.81
N ASP A 114 -9.16 -21.42 2.60
CA ASP A 114 -8.89 -20.60 3.79
C ASP A 114 -8.15 -21.35 4.92
N THR A 115 -8.15 -22.68 4.88
CA THR A 115 -7.37 -23.52 5.80
C THR A 115 -5.87 -23.56 5.43
N TYR A 116 -5.53 -23.31 4.17
CA TYR A 116 -4.18 -23.46 3.64
C TYR A 116 -3.55 -22.15 3.15
N ILE A 117 -4.37 -21.14 2.91
CA ILE A 117 -3.94 -19.84 2.40
C ILE A 117 -4.29 -18.76 3.43
N ASP A 118 -3.27 -18.03 3.87
CA ASP A 118 -3.38 -17.05 4.94
C ASP A 118 -3.74 -15.64 4.44
N LEU A 119 -3.35 -15.29 3.21
CA LEU A 119 -3.58 -13.98 2.61
C LEU A 119 -3.72 -14.06 1.11
N CYS A 120 -4.74 -13.40 0.54
CA CYS A 120 -4.92 -13.23 -0.89
C CYS A 120 -4.60 -11.80 -1.32
N ILE A 121 -3.78 -11.65 -2.37
CA ILE A 121 -3.34 -10.35 -2.92
C ILE A 121 -3.70 -10.28 -4.41
N PRO A 122 -4.89 -9.75 -4.77
CA PRO A 122 -5.23 -9.52 -6.16
C PRO A 122 -4.49 -8.29 -6.72
N ARG A 123 -3.94 -8.44 -7.94
CA ARG A 123 -3.18 -7.44 -8.68
C ARG A 123 -3.72 -7.31 -10.10
N GLY A 124 -4.72 -6.48 -10.30
CA GLY A 124 -5.37 -6.28 -11.59
C GLY A 124 -6.44 -5.21 -11.50
N GLY A 125 -7.27 -5.14 -12.53
CA GLY A 125 -8.37 -4.17 -12.58
C GLY A 125 -9.43 -4.38 -11.50
N ASN A 126 -10.26 -3.36 -11.30
CA ASN A 126 -11.34 -3.31 -10.32
C ASN A 126 -12.21 -4.59 -10.27
N LYS A 127 -12.59 -5.11 -11.45
CA LYS A 127 -13.42 -6.33 -11.55
C LYS A 127 -12.78 -7.54 -10.87
N LEU A 128 -11.46 -7.74 -11.06
CA LEU A 128 -10.75 -8.84 -10.43
C LEU A 128 -10.70 -8.66 -8.92
N VAL A 129 -10.37 -7.47 -8.45
CA VAL A 129 -10.23 -7.20 -7.02
C VAL A 129 -11.58 -7.34 -6.30
N ARG A 130 -12.65 -6.81 -6.88
CA ARG A 130 -14.02 -6.97 -6.34
C ARG A 130 -14.44 -8.43 -6.34
N TYR A 131 -14.25 -9.15 -7.46
CA TYR A 131 -14.56 -10.58 -7.53
C TYR A 131 -13.86 -11.37 -6.42
N VAL A 132 -12.56 -11.14 -6.19
CA VAL A 132 -11.82 -11.80 -5.11
C VAL A 132 -12.40 -11.45 -3.75
N LYS A 133 -12.63 -10.15 -3.47
CA LYS A 133 -13.19 -9.70 -2.18
C LYS A 133 -14.57 -10.28 -1.89
N ASP A 134 -15.40 -10.42 -2.92
CA ASP A 134 -16.78 -10.89 -2.77
C ASP A 134 -16.88 -12.44 -2.71
N THR A 135 -15.82 -13.15 -3.12
CA THR A 135 -15.85 -14.60 -3.29
C THR A 135 -15.14 -15.37 -2.18
N THR A 136 -14.12 -14.76 -1.52
CA THR A 136 -13.28 -15.48 -0.56
C THR A 136 -13.52 -15.09 0.89
N THR A 137 -13.32 -16.08 1.79
CA THR A 137 -13.19 -15.87 3.25
C THR A 137 -11.73 -15.62 3.67
N ILE A 138 -10.76 -15.86 2.78
CA ILE A 138 -9.35 -15.55 3.02
C ILE A 138 -9.20 -14.03 3.14
N PRO A 139 -8.46 -13.49 4.12
CA PRO A 139 -8.14 -12.07 4.18
C PRO A 139 -7.58 -11.56 2.84
N VAL A 140 -8.11 -10.44 2.33
CA VAL A 140 -7.69 -9.86 1.05
C VAL A 140 -6.97 -8.55 1.29
N LEU A 141 -5.78 -8.41 0.73
CA LEU A 141 -4.97 -7.20 0.75
C LEU A 141 -4.90 -6.59 -0.65
N GLY A 142 -5.38 -5.34 -0.79
CA GLY A 142 -5.38 -4.64 -2.08
C GLY A 142 -6.38 -3.49 -2.11
N HIS A 143 -6.46 -2.82 -3.25
CA HIS A 143 -7.44 -1.77 -3.55
C HIS A 143 -8.16 -2.10 -4.86
N ALA A 144 -9.39 -1.63 -4.99
CA ALA A 144 -10.20 -1.83 -6.20
C ALA A 144 -10.03 -0.65 -7.17
N ASP A 145 -10.07 0.57 -6.66
CA ASP A 145 -10.00 1.82 -7.41
C ASP A 145 -8.90 2.73 -6.85
N GLY A 146 -8.30 3.56 -7.70
CA GLY A 146 -7.29 4.55 -7.35
C GLY A 146 -7.80 5.98 -7.62
N ILE A 147 -8.85 6.43 -6.93
CA ILE A 147 -9.37 7.81 -7.06
C ILE A 147 -8.56 8.69 -6.11
N CYS A 148 -7.49 9.27 -6.63
CA CYS A 148 -6.60 10.15 -5.87
C CYS A 148 -6.96 11.62 -6.06
N SER A 149 -6.91 12.42 -4.99
CA SER A 149 -7.27 13.83 -5.01
C SER A 149 -6.11 14.75 -4.61
N THR A 150 -6.12 15.97 -5.13
CA THR A 150 -5.24 17.03 -4.66
C THR A 150 -6.08 18.27 -4.33
N TYR A 151 -6.00 18.74 -3.09
CA TYR A 151 -6.62 19.98 -2.65
C TYR A 151 -5.66 21.16 -2.87
N LEU A 152 -6.07 22.12 -3.68
CA LEU A 152 -5.32 23.33 -4.05
C LEU A 152 -5.85 24.52 -3.25
N CYS A 153 -5.09 25.02 -2.31
CA CYS A 153 -5.38 26.25 -1.57
C CYS A 153 -4.93 27.48 -2.33
N ALA A 154 -5.57 28.61 -2.06
CA ALA A 154 -5.31 29.89 -2.73
C ALA A 154 -3.93 30.48 -2.38
N ASP A 155 -3.37 30.14 -1.22
CA ASP A 155 -2.07 30.60 -0.74
C ASP A 155 -0.89 29.91 -1.43
N TYR A 156 -1.12 28.84 -2.21
CA TYR A 156 -0.03 28.08 -2.82
C TYR A 156 0.41 28.66 -4.15
N PRO A 157 1.73 28.84 -4.39
CA PRO A 157 2.23 29.46 -5.62
C PRO A 157 1.86 28.70 -6.90
N ALA A 158 1.25 29.38 -7.86
CA ALA A 158 0.72 28.79 -9.10
C ALA A 158 1.76 27.95 -9.87
N GLY A 159 3.02 28.44 -10.00
CA GLY A 159 4.06 27.68 -10.72
C GLY A 159 4.44 26.35 -10.04
N LYS A 160 4.43 26.30 -8.70
CA LYS A 160 4.67 25.05 -7.95
C LYS A 160 3.45 24.14 -8.07
N ALA A 161 2.23 24.67 -7.94
CA ALA A 161 1.00 23.91 -8.12
C ALA A 161 0.94 23.24 -9.50
N THR A 162 1.22 24.01 -10.55
CA THR A 162 1.26 23.51 -11.93
C THR A 162 2.22 22.34 -12.09
N LYS A 163 3.44 22.45 -11.56
CA LYS A 163 4.44 21.38 -11.62
C LYS A 163 3.94 20.09 -10.95
N ILE A 164 3.34 20.22 -9.77
CA ILE A 164 2.88 19.05 -8.99
C ILE A 164 1.67 18.40 -9.65
N VAL A 165 0.67 19.20 -10.05
CA VAL A 165 -0.58 18.71 -10.64
C VAL A 165 -0.33 18.10 -12.03
N LEU A 166 0.54 18.70 -12.85
CA LEU A 166 0.96 18.09 -14.12
C LEU A 166 1.62 16.74 -13.91
N ASP A 167 2.61 16.65 -13.01
CA ASP A 167 3.25 15.37 -12.69
C ASP A 167 2.22 14.36 -12.21
N ALA A 168 1.36 14.75 -11.27
CA ALA A 168 0.35 13.88 -10.69
C ALA A 168 -0.61 13.29 -11.75
N LYS A 169 -1.01 14.07 -12.76
CA LYS A 169 -1.93 13.59 -13.79
C LYS A 169 -1.24 13.00 -15.02
N THR A 170 -0.13 13.56 -15.48
CA THR A 170 0.38 13.26 -16.83
C THR A 170 1.60 12.36 -16.88
N SER A 171 2.30 12.13 -15.77
CA SER A 171 3.49 11.27 -15.76
C SER A 171 3.16 9.79 -16.06
N TYR A 172 2.01 9.29 -15.61
CA TYR A 172 1.47 7.97 -15.95
C TYR A 172 -0.02 7.93 -15.57
N PRO A 173 -0.93 8.34 -16.45
CA PRO A 173 -2.36 8.48 -16.12
C PRO A 173 -3.06 7.16 -15.77
N ALA A 174 -2.56 6.02 -16.29
CA ALA A 174 -3.08 4.69 -15.98
C ALA A 174 -2.57 4.10 -14.64
N GLY A 175 -1.85 4.87 -13.84
CA GLY A 175 -1.41 4.44 -12.50
C GLY A 175 -2.47 4.72 -11.45
N CYS A 176 -2.72 3.77 -10.54
CA CYS A 176 -3.70 3.93 -9.45
C CYS A 176 -3.41 5.11 -8.48
N ASN A 177 -2.21 5.65 -8.52
CA ASN A 177 -1.80 6.84 -7.77
C ASN A 177 -1.79 8.11 -8.65
N ALA A 178 -2.30 8.04 -9.89
CA ALA A 178 -2.50 9.22 -10.73
C ALA A 178 -3.63 10.10 -10.17
N LEU A 179 -3.53 11.39 -10.41
CA LEU A 179 -4.54 12.34 -9.95
C LEU A 179 -5.84 12.17 -10.77
N GLU A 180 -6.97 11.98 -10.08
CA GLU A 180 -8.28 11.88 -10.70
C GLU A 180 -9.19 13.07 -10.34
N GLN A 181 -8.91 13.74 -9.22
CA GLN A 181 -9.68 14.91 -8.78
C GLN A 181 -8.76 16.06 -8.33
N LEU A 182 -8.99 17.24 -8.86
CA LEU A 182 -8.41 18.49 -8.34
C LEU A 182 -9.49 19.26 -7.59
N ILE A 183 -9.35 19.34 -6.28
CA ILE A 183 -10.26 20.07 -5.41
C ILE A 183 -9.68 21.47 -5.21
N VAL A 184 -10.43 22.49 -5.49
CA VAL A 184 -9.93 23.87 -5.59
C VAL A 184 -10.65 24.76 -4.59
N GLU A 185 -9.89 25.44 -3.76
CA GLU A 185 -10.43 26.47 -2.89
C GLU A 185 -11.04 27.61 -3.72
N GLU A 186 -12.22 28.09 -3.37
CA GLU A 186 -12.93 29.12 -4.11
C GLU A 186 -12.04 30.37 -4.37
N ALA A 187 -11.23 30.77 -3.40
CA ALA A 187 -10.29 31.88 -3.54
C ALA A 187 -9.17 31.62 -4.58
N ALA A 188 -8.88 30.35 -4.93
CA ALA A 188 -7.90 29.99 -5.95
C ALA A 188 -8.45 30.02 -7.38
N LEU A 189 -9.77 30.11 -7.57
CA LEU A 189 -10.43 30.08 -8.88
C LEU A 189 -9.98 31.22 -9.81
N SER A 190 -9.67 32.38 -9.26
CA SER A 190 -9.27 33.54 -10.06
C SER A 190 -7.75 33.70 -10.16
N THR A 191 -6.98 33.04 -9.32
CA THR A 191 -5.53 33.23 -9.15
C THR A 191 -4.72 32.05 -9.69
N THR A 192 -4.82 30.90 -9.06
CA THR A 192 -3.96 29.73 -9.32
C THR A 192 -4.58 28.78 -10.34
N LEU A 193 -5.90 28.54 -10.28
CA LEU A 193 -6.58 27.58 -11.15
C LEU A 193 -6.39 27.85 -12.64
N PRO A 194 -6.49 29.11 -13.18
CA PRO A 194 -6.34 29.34 -14.61
C PRO A 194 -4.98 28.89 -15.15
N THR A 195 -3.90 29.14 -14.40
CA THR A 195 -2.54 28.71 -14.79
C THR A 195 -2.39 27.19 -14.79
N VAL A 196 -2.94 26.51 -13.79
CA VAL A 196 -2.90 25.05 -13.69
C VAL A 196 -3.75 24.41 -14.79
N ALA A 197 -4.96 24.92 -15.01
CA ALA A 197 -5.88 24.41 -16.02
C ALA A 197 -5.30 24.57 -17.42
N GLU A 198 -4.77 25.75 -17.79
CA GLU A 198 -4.14 25.98 -19.09
C GLU A 198 -3.00 24.98 -19.35
N ALA A 199 -2.15 24.74 -18.35
CA ALA A 199 -1.05 23.78 -18.48
C ALA A 199 -1.51 22.33 -18.67
N LEU A 200 -2.60 21.92 -18.01
CA LEU A 200 -3.23 20.60 -18.18
C LEU A 200 -3.83 20.44 -19.58
N LEU A 201 -4.59 21.46 -20.03
CA LEU A 201 -5.23 21.46 -21.34
C LEU A 201 -4.20 21.42 -22.47
N GLN A 202 -3.08 22.15 -22.35
CA GLN A 202 -1.95 22.10 -23.30
C GLN A 202 -1.31 20.70 -23.38
N LYS A 203 -1.45 19.86 -22.33
CA LYS A 203 -1.04 18.46 -22.35
C LYS A 203 -2.14 17.52 -22.85
N GLY A 204 -3.27 18.05 -23.30
CA GLY A 204 -4.40 17.26 -23.80
C GLY A 204 -5.29 16.67 -22.71
N VAL A 205 -5.18 17.13 -21.46
CA VAL A 205 -6.05 16.66 -20.38
C VAL A 205 -7.41 17.32 -20.51
N SER A 206 -8.48 16.52 -20.62
CA SER A 206 -9.87 16.99 -20.55
C SER A 206 -10.26 17.30 -19.11
N LEU A 207 -10.83 18.47 -18.86
CA LEU A 207 -11.22 18.89 -17.52
C LEU A 207 -12.74 18.82 -17.36
N ARG A 208 -13.19 17.99 -16.41
CA ARG A 208 -14.58 17.86 -15.96
C ARG A 208 -14.78 18.80 -14.78
N CYS A 209 -15.33 19.97 -15.05
CA CYS A 209 -15.42 21.07 -14.08
C CYS A 209 -16.80 21.15 -13.47
N ASP A 210 -16.91 21.36 -12.15
CA ASP A 210 -18.16 21.81 -11.58
C ASP A 210 -18.57 23.19 -12.15
N HIS A 211 -19.81 23.57 -11.92
CA HIS A 211 -20.35 24.82 -12.50
C HIS A 211 -19.51 26.05 -12.13
N THR A 212 -19.02 26.14 -10.91
CA THR A 212 -18.27 27.29 -10.40
C THR A 212 -16.89 27.38 -11.05
N SER A 213 -16.13 26.31 -11.10
CA SER A 213 -14.82 26.27 -11.76
C SER A 213 -14.93 26.44 -13.27
N LEU A 214 -15.98 25.88 -13.90
CA LEU A 214 -16.24 26.05 -15.32
C LEU A 214 -16.47 27.53 -15.67
N LEU A 215 -17.29 28.24 -14.89
CA LEU A 215 -17.51 29.70 -15.08
C LEU A 215 -16.23 30.50 -14.85
N ALA A 216 -15.43 30.14 -13.84
CA ALA A 216 -14.18 30.82 -13.53
C ALA A 216 -13.14 30.70 -14.66
N LEU A 217 -13.16 29.61 -15.43
CA LEU A 217 -12.24 29.34 -16.54
C LEU A 217 -12.74 29.91 -17.89
N LYS A 218 -14.04 30.11 -18.06
CA LYS A 218 -14.60 30.66 -19.28
C LYS A 218 -13.98 32.03 -19.63
N GLY A 219 -13.50 32.16 -20.87
CA GLY A 219 -12.91 33.40 -21.39
C GLY A 219 -11.51 33.74 -20.88
N LYS A 220 -10.91 32.86 -20.02
CA LYS A 220 -9.54 33.07 -19.55
C LYS A 220 -8.51 32.15 -20.22
N LEU A 221 -8.97 31.15 -20.96
CA LEU A 221 -8.16 30.12 -21.59
C LEU A 221 -8.07 30.36 -23.11
N ASP A 222 -7.04 29.78 -23.72
CA ASP A 222 -6.93 29.75 -25.18
C ASP A 222 -8.15 29.06 -25.78
N PRO A 223 -8.74 29.59 -26.91
CA PRO A 223 -9.94 29.01 -27.50
C PRO A 223 -9.81 27.54 -27.92
N HIS A 224 -8.61 27.08 -28.29
CA HIS A 224 -8.39 25.68 -28.65
C HIS A 224 -8.41 24.82 -27.39
N SER A 225 -7.71 25.23 -26.33
CA SER A 225 -7.72 24.60 -25.02
C SER A 225 -9.13 24.50 -24.43
N ALA A 226 -9.96 25.54 -24.61
CA ALA A 226 -11.33 25.57 -24.09
C ALA A 226 -12.24 24.47 -24.65
N THR A 227 -11.91 23.82 -25.76
CA THR A 227 -12.68 22.69 -26.32
C THR A 227 -12.60 21.42 -25.46
N LEU A 228 -11.61 21.32 -24.57
CA LEU A 228 -11.42 20.20 -23.64
C LEU A 228 -12.09 20.43 -22.28
N LEU A 229 -12.77 21.57 -22.09
CA LEU A 229 -13.58 21.84 -20.90
C LEU A 229 -14.98 21.24 -21.05
N GLN A 230 -15.40 20.51 -20.02
CA GLN A 230 -16.73 19.90 -19.94
C GLN A 230 -17.31 20.15 -18.54
N GLU A 231 -18.64 20.16 -18.43
CA GLU A 231 -19.30 20.18 -17.14
C GLU A 231 -19.26 18.78 -16.51
N ALA A 232 -18.90 18.71 -15.22
CA ALA A 232 -18.83 17.47 -14.47
C ALA A 232 -20.22 16.96 -14.11
N GLY A 233 -20.45 15.65 -14.27
CA GLY A 233 -21.56 14.94 -13.64
C GLY A 233 -21.18 14.46 -12.22
N PRO A 234 -22.17 14.09 -11.39
CA PRO A 234 -21.90 13.56 -10.06
C PRO A 234 -20.96 12.32 -10.06
N GLU A 235 -21.10 11.47 -11.06
CA GLU A 235 -20.32 10.25 -11.26
C GLU A 235 -18.84 10.50 -11.54
N ASP A 236 -18.48 11.67 -12.05
CA ASP A 236 -17.08 12.03 -12.35
C ASP A 236 -16.22 12.08 -11.08
N TYR A 237 -16.83 12.30 -9.91
CA TYR A 237 -16.13 12.31 -8.62
C TYR A 237 -15.96 10.91 -8.00
N ASP A 238 -16.65 9.90 -8.54
CA ASP A 238 -16.56 8.51 -8.11
C ASP A 238 -15.87 7.62 -9.17
N THR A 239 -15.21 8.25 -10.15
CA THR A 239 -14.63 7.55 -11.31
C THR A 239 -13.12 7.62 -11.30
N GLU A 240 -12.47 6.45 -11.42
CA GLU A 240 -11.06 6.31 -11.79
C GLU A 240 -10.97 6.33 -13.33
N PHE A 241 -10.55 7.45 -13.91
CA PHE A 241 -10.54 7.64 -15.38
C PHE A 241 -9.42 6.84 -16.05
N LEU A 242 -8.26 6.71 -15.40
CA LEU A 242 -7.06 6.04 -15.96
C LEU A 242 -6.60 6.64 -17.30
N ASP A 243 -6.97 7.87 -17.59
CA ASP A 243 -6.75 8.56 -18.85
C ASP A 243 -6.45 10.06 -18.62
N TYR A 244 -6.23 10.81 -19.68
CA TYR A 244 -6.07 12.27 -19.66
C TYR A 244 -7.42 12.98 -19.41
N ILE A 245 -8.06 12.62 -18.32
CA ILE A 245 -9.32 13.22 -17.83
C ILE A 245 -9.12 13.55 -16.35
N LEU A 246 -9.55 14.74 -15.91
CA LEU A 246 -9.43 15.20 -14.53
C LEU A 246 -10.71 15.89 -14.09
N ALA A 247 -11.32 15.45 -12.99
CA ALA A 247 -12.45 16.15 -12.39
C ALA A 247 -11.97 17.35 -11.55
N ILE A 248 -12.69 18.46 -11.61
CA ILE A 248 -12.42 19.65 -10.79
C ILE A 248 -13.64 19.97 -9.95
N LYS A 249 -13.42 20.09 -8.64
CA LYS A 249 -14.42 20.42 -7.63
C LYS A 249 -14.04 21.68 -6.88
N THR A 250 -14.93 22.65 -6.82
CA THR A 250 -14.77 23.85 -5.99
C THR A 250 -15.26 23.61 -4.59
N VAL A 251 -14.51 24.07 -3.60
CA VAL A 251 -14.84 24.04 -2.18
C VAL A 251 -14.53 25.37 -1.51
N THR A 252 -15.18 25.67 -0.38
CA THR A 252 -15.00 26.93 0.33
C THR A 252 -13.81 26.94 1.28
N ASN A 253 -13.44 25.77 1.82
CA ASN A 253 -12.39 25.62 2.83
C ASN A 253 -11.87 24.19 2.94
N VAL A 254 -10.90 23.97 3.83
CA VAL A 254 -10.27 22.66 4.05
C VAL A 254 -11.25 21.61 4.58
N ASP A 255 -12.23 21.97 5.41
CA ASP A 255 -13.18 21.01 5.97
C ASP A 255 -14.10 20.44 4.88
N GLU A 256 -14.54 21.27 3.95
CA GLU A 256 -15.33 20.83 2.80
C GLU A 256 -14.48 19.95 1.86
N ALA A 257 -13.20 20.27 1.67
CA ALA A 257 -12.27 19.43 0.90
C ALA A 257 -12.10 18.05 1.54
N ILE A 258 -11.88 17.99 2.84
CA ILE A 258 -11.75 16.74 3.61
C ILE A 258 -13.03 15.90 3.49
N ASN A 259 -14.20 16.52 3.67
CA ASN A 259 -15.48 15.83 3.56
C ASN A 259 -15.69 15.25 2.15
N HIS A 260 -15.37 16.02 1.12
CA HIS A 260 -15.46 15.55 -0.26
C HIS A 260 -14.52 14.37 -0.53
N ILE A 261 -13.25 14.48 -0.15
CA ILE A 261 -12.26 13.42 -0.33
C ILE A 261 -12.67 12.14 0.42
N ASN A 262 -13.09 12.26 1.66
CA ASN A 262 -13.50 11.09 2.45
C ASN A 262 -14.79 10.43 1.92
N ALA A 263 -15.65 11.17 1.22
CA ALA A 263 -16.89 10.65 0.64
C ALA A 263 -16.68 10.03 -0.75
N HIS A 264 -15.83 10.61 -1.61
CA HIS A 264 -15.67 10.25 -3.01
C HIS A 264 -14.31 9.60 -3.34
N GLY A 265 -13.31 9.75 -2.48
CA GLY A 265 -11.99 9.14 -2.67
C GLY A 265 -11.99 7.64 -2.46
N SER A 266 -10.99 6.98 -3.02
CA SER A 266 -10.76 5.54 -2.85
C SER A 266 -9.93 5.18 -1.62
N HIS A 267 -9.58 6.14 -0.80
CA HIS A 267 -8.65 6.01 0.34
C HIS A 267 -7.23 5.58 -0.07
N HIS A 268 -6.86 5.85 -1.32
CA HIS A 268 -5.54 5.48 -1.85
C HIS A 268 -4.49 6.52 -1.49
N THR A 269 -4.49 7.66 -2.15
CA THR A 269 -3.47 8.71 -1.95
C THR A 269 -4.06 10.09 -2.22
N ASP A 270 -3.98 10.98 -1.25
CA ASP A 270 -4.48 12.34 -1.38
C ASP A 270 -3.45 13.37 -0.94
N ALA A 271 -3.49 14.55 -1.51
CA ALA A 271 -2.52 15.60 -1.26
C ALA A 271 -3.18 16.97 -1.00
N ILE A 272 -2.49 17.81 -0.25
CA ILE A 272 -2.81 19.22 -0.10
C ILE A 272 -1.66 20.09 -0.60
N LEU A 273 -1.98 21.19 -1.28
CA LEU A 273 -1.05 22.22 -1.71
C LEU A 273 -1.37 23.53 -0.99
N THR A 274 -0.58 23.86 0.03
CA THR A 274 -0.74 25.05 0.87
C THR A 274 0.59 25.47 1.47
N THR A 275 0.74 26.74 1.80
CA THR A 275 1.84 27.28 2.61
C THR A 275 1.50 27.33 4.09
N SER A 276 0.22 27.15 4.45
CA SER A 276 -0.27 27.14 5.84
C SER A 276 -0.02 25.79 6.51
N GLU A 277 0.87 25.75 7.48
CA GLU A 277 1.13 24.54 8.28
C GLU A 277 -0.11 24.09 9.07
N ILE A 278 -0.90 25.05 9.57
CA ILE A 278 -2.13 24.74 10.32
C ILE A 278 -3.13 24.01 9.40
N THR A 279 -3.36 24.55 8.20
CA THR A 279 -4.26 23.94 7.23
C THR A 279 -3.75 22.58 6.77
N ALA A 280 -2.44 22.45 6.52
CA ALA A 280 -1.81 21.20 6.18
C ALA A 280 -2.00 20.14 7.27
N ASN A 281 -1.72 20.46 8.52
CA ASN A 281 -1.86 19.53 9.64
C ASN A 281 -3.32 19.09 9.86
N THR A 282 -4.29 19.99 9.68
CA THR A 282 -5.73 19.65 9.71
C THR A 282 -6.05 18.61 8.63
N PHE A 283 -5.60 18.84 7.39
CA PHE A 283 -5.81 17.93 6.27
C PHE A 283 -5.13 16.56 6.49
N LEU A 284 -3.84 16.58 6.88
CA LEU A 284 -3.06 15.35 7.12
C LEU A 284 -3.66 14.46 8.21
N ALA A 285 -4.29 15.08 9.23
CA ALA A 285 -4.91 14.35 10.33
C ALA A 285 -6.31 13.80 10.00
N ALA A 286 -7.07 14.47 9.13
CA ALA A 286 -8.49 14.20 8.94
C ALA A 286 -8.83 13.45 7.65
N VAL A 287 -7.96 13.45 6.64
CA VAL A 287 -8.16 12.66 5.43
C VAL A 287 -7.84 11.20 5.69
N ASP A 288 -8.82 10.33 5.46
CA ASP A 288 -8.71 8.88 5.71
C ASP A 288 -8.18 8.13 4.49
N SER A 289 -6.94 8.41 4.09
CA SER A 289 -6.28 7.71 2.99
C SER A 289 -5.03 6.97 3.43
N SER A 290 -4.61 6.00 2.64
CA SER A 290 -3.43 5.18 2.94
C SER A 290 -2.14 6.00 2.90
N SER A 291 -2.15 7.06 2.07
CA SER A 291 -1.05 8.03 1.97
C SER A 291 -1.63 9.43 1.87
N VAL A 292 -1.20 10.33 2.74
CA VAL A 292 -1.66 11.72 2.75
C VAL A 292 -0.44 12.64 2.70
N TYR A 293 -0.43 13.56 1.73
CA TYR A 293 0.76 14.34 1.40
C TYR A 293 0.56 15.84 1.56
N TRP A 294 1.63 16.52 1.85
CA TRP A 294 1.73 17.96 1.84
C TRP A 294 2.76 18.41 0.80
N ASN A 295 2.32 19.22 -0.18
CA ASN A 295 3.15 19.87 -1.19
C ASN A 295 3.97 18.93 -2.08
N THR A 296 3.41 17.77 -2.41
CA THR A 296 4.03 16.83 -3.37
C THR A 296 2.97 16.10 -4.21
N SER A 297 3.42 15.42 -5.24
CA SER A 297 2.59 14.67 -6.18
C SER A 297 2.06 13.36 -5.59
N THR A 298 0.81 13.01 -5.89
CA THR A 298 0.24 11.71 -5.54
C THR A 298 1.02 10.54 -6.14
N ARG A 299 1.76 10.78 -7.24
CA ARG A 299 2.65 9.81 -7.89
C ARG A 299 3.82 9.35 -7.02
N MET A 300 4.05 9.99 -5.86
CA MET A 300 5.05 9.52 -4.90
C MET A 300 4.64 8.23 -4.17
N ALA A 301 3.37 7.83 -4.21
CA ALA A 301 2.87 6.59 -3.58
C ALA A 301 3.34 5.35 -4.33
N ASP A 302 4.56 4.92 -4.06
CA ASP A 302 5.25 3.83 -4.74
C ASP A 302 6.32 3.25 -3.81
N GLY A 303 6.38 1.92 -3.69
CA GLY A 303 7.29 1.25 -2.76
C GLY A 303 8.76 1.53 -3.04
N GLN A 304 9.16 1.66 -4.31
CA GLN A 304 10.53 2.00 -4.65
C GLN A 304 10.87 3.44 -4.23
N ARG A 305 9.95 4.39 -4.48
CA ARG A 305 10.13 5.80 -4.08
C ARG A 305 10.13 5.97 -2.57
N TYR A 306 9.43 5.12 -1.84
CA TYR A 306 9.45 5.08 -0.37
C TYR A 306 10.71 4.42 0.21
N GLY A 307 11.55 3.82 -0.62
CA GLY A 307 12.74 3.09 -0.18
C GLY A 307 12.44 1.67 0.31
N PHE A 308 11.25 1.12 -0.02
CA PHE A 308 10.87 -0.26 0.33
C PHE A 308 11.42 -1.31 -0.64
N GLY A 309 12.28 -0.91 -1.59
CA GLY A 309 12.84 -1.74 -2.65
C GLY A 309 11.82 -2.03 -3.73
N THR A 310 10.85 -2.88 -3.47
CA THR A 310 9.69 -3.16 -4.34
C THR A 310 8.45 -3.40 -3.50
N GLU A 311 7.30 -3.53 -4.16
CA GLU A 311 6.03 -3.77 -3.50
C GLU A 311 5.26 -4.92 -4.15
N VAL A 312 4.46 -5.63 -3.37
CA VAL A 312 3.47 -6.59 -3.89
C VAL A 312 2.22 -5.87 -4.41
N GLY A 313 1.99 -4.63 -3.96
CA GLY A 313 0.86 -3.79 -4.31
C GLY A 313 0.62 -2.69 -3.32
N ILE A 314 -0.45 -1.93 -3.54
CA ILE A 314 -0.91 -0.91 -2.61
C ILE A 314 -2.21 -1.40 -1.96
N SER A 315 -2.35 -1.20 -0.66
CA SER A 315 -3.54 -1.55 0.10
C SER A 315 -4.22 -0.31 0.66
N THR A 316 -5.52 -0.21 0.48
CA THR A 316 -6.35 0.80 1.14
C THR A 316 -7.03 0.26 2.41
N ASN A 317 -6.82 -1.03 2.72
CA ASN A 317 -7.38 -1.67 3.91
C ASN A 317 -6.80 -1.04 5.19
N LYS A 318 -7.54 -1.22 6.30
CA LYS A 318 -7.10 -0.77 7.64
C LYS A 318 -6.62 -1.94 8.52
N ILE A 319 -6.65 -3.15 7.99
CA ILE A 319 -6.22 -4.36 8.72
C ILE A 319 -4.93 -4.84 8.10
N HIS A 320 -4.00 -4.91 8.91
CA HIS A 320 -2.62 -5.24 9.05
C HIS A 320 -1.70 -4.33 8.22
N SER A 321 -1.89 -4.13 6.92
CA SER A 321 -1.00 -3.27 6.13
C SER A 321 -1.78 -2.28 5.26
N ARG A 322 -1.27 -1.06 5.11
CA ARG A 322 -1.89 0.04 4.37
C ARG A 322 -0.83 0.82 3.58
N GLY A 323 -1.19 1.34 2.42
CA GLY A 323 -0.27 2.00 1.48
C GLY A 323 0.52 1.00 0.63
N PRO A 324 1.67 1.40 0.07
CA PRO A 324 2.58 0.50 -0.63
C PRO A 324 3.05 -0.64 0.28
N VAL A 325 2.76 -1.88 -0.11
CA VAL A 325 3.04 -3.08 0.68
C VAL A 325 4.34 -3.69 0.22
N GLY A 326 5.40 -3.36 0.91
CA GLY A 326 6.73 -3.94 0.73
C GLY A 326 6.99 -5.11 1.68
N LEU A 327 8.25 -5.31 2.01
CA LEU A 327 8.74 -6.44 2.81
C LEU A 327 8.09 -6.50 4.21
N GLU A 328 8.00 -5.37 4.90
CA GLU A 328 7.40 -5.29 6.24
C GLU A 328 5.91 -5.66 6.23
N GLY A 329 5.17 -5.22 5.21
CA GLY A 329 3.74 -5.53 5.07
C GLY A 329 3.42 -6.99 4.77
N LEU A 330 4.43 -7.82 4.50
CA LEU A 330 4.31 -9.28 4.35
C LEU A 330 4.69 -10.04 5.63
N THR A 331 4.79 -9.36 6.75
CA THR A 331 5.03 -9.94 8.06
C THR A 331 3.86 -9.66 9.01
N ILE A 332 3.74 -10.49 10.01
CA ILE A 332 2.86 -10.33 11.17
C ILE A 332 3.69 -10.55 12.45
N TYR A 333 3.10 -10.46 13.58
CA TYR A 333 3.79 -10.74 14.85
C TYR A 333 3.09 -11.82 15.65
N LYS A 334 3.85 -12.45 16.52
CA LYS A 334 3.35 -13.33 17.60
C LYS A 334 3.85 -12.87 18.95
N TRP A 335 3.13 -13.24 19.98
CA TRP A 335 3.53 -13.02 21.35
C TRP A 335 4.27 -14.23 21.88
N VAL A 336 5.40 -14.00 22.54
CA VAL A 336 6.22 -15.02 23.19
C VAL A 336 6.39 -14.62 24.64
N ILE A 337 6.02 -15.53 25.55
CA ILE A 337 6.25 -15.39 26.97
C ILE A 337 7.34 -16.37 27.38
N VAL A 338 8.32 -15.85 28.10
CA VAL A 338 9.36 -16.67 28.74
C VAL A 338 9.24 -16.45 30.26
N GLY A 339 9.10 -17.52 31.00
CA GLY A 339 8.93 -17.52 32.47
C GLY A 339 9.64 -18.66 33.15
N ASP A 340 9.52 -18.73 34.47
CA ASP A 340 10.03 -19.76 35.34
C ASP A 340 8.92 -20.25 36.30
N ALA A 341 8.02 -21.06 35.75
CA ALA A 341 6.89 -21.71 36.46
C ALA A 341 5.82 -20.75 37.05
N GLN A 342 5.74 -19.49 36.64
CA GLN A 342 4.63 -18.58 36.99
C GLN A 342 3.31 -19.09 36.44
N VAL A 343 2.27 -19.08 37.26
CA VAL A 343 0.91 -19.49 36.90
C VAL A 343 -0.08 -18.35 37.13
N SER A 344 -1.12 -18.30 36.32
CA SER A 344 -2.13 -17.22 36.39
C SER A 344 -2.84 -17.15 37.74
N ALA A 345 -2.93 -18.29 38.48
CA ALA A 345 -3.54 -18.37 39.81
C ALA A 345 -2.76 -17.63 40.89
N ASP A 346 -1.49 -17.36 40.67
CA ASP A 346 -0.66 -16.61 41.63
C ASP A 346 -1.02 -15.12 41.68
N TYR A 347 -1.75 -14.63 40.67
CA TYR A 347 -2.09 -13.21 40.49
C TYR A 347 -3.58 -12.98 40.71
N GLY A 348 -3.93 -11.80 41.20
CA GLY A 348 -5.32 -11.40 41.45
C GLY A 348 -5.55 -10.89 42.85
N ALA A 349 -6.77 -10.96 43.36
CA ALA A 349 -7.16 -10.42 44.66
C ALA A 349 -6.43 -11.19 45.80
N GLY A 350 -5.50 -10.53 46.49
CA GLY A 350 -4.68 -11.11 47.56
C GLY A 350 -3.43 -11.87 47.10
N GLY A 351 -3.19 -11.99 45.81
CA GLY A 351 -2.00 -12.61 45.24
C GLY A 351 -0.94 -11.58 44.78
N LYS A 352 0.00 -12.09 43.95
CA LYS A 352 1.04 -11.24 43.35
C LYS A 352 0.47 -10.13 42.50
N GLN A 353 1.18 -9.02 42.40
CA GLN A 353 0.85 -7.90 41.53
C GLN A 353 1.69 -7.95 40.25
N TRP A 354 1.05 -7.69 39.11
CA TRP A 354 1.72 -7.53 37.83
C TRP A 354 2.64 -6.32 37.84
N LYS A 355 3.86 -6.43 37.26
CA LYS A 355 4.78 -5.28 37.10
C LYS A 355 4.44 -4.42 35.90
N HIS A 356 4.04 -5.04 34.77
CA HIS A 356 3.71 -4.37 33.51
C HIS A 356 4.74 -3.31 33.09
N GLN A 357 6.02 -3.54 33.36
CA GLN A 357 7.10 -2.61 33.06
C GLN A 357 7.54 -2.76 31.61
N ARG A 358 7.45 -1.71 30.82
CA ARG A 358 8.02 -1.70 29.46
C ARG A 358 9.54 -1.78 29.54
N LEU A 359 10.12 -2.70 28.78
CA LEU A 359 11.56 -2.84 28.60
C LEU A 359 11.97 -2.23 27.26
N PRO A 360 13.19 -1.64 27.18
CA PRO A 360 13.71 -1.17 25.91
C PRO A 360 13.84 -2.35 24.93
N VAL A 361 13.46 -2.10 23.69
CA VAL A 361 13.78 -2.95 22.56
C VAL A 361 15.08 -2.37 22.02
N GLY A 362 16.20 -3.10 22.13
CA GLY A 362 17.49 -2.67 21.58
C GLY A 362 17.43 -2.63 20.05
N ASP A 363 18.30 -1.83 19.43
CA ASP A 363 18.51 -1.79 17.97
C ASP A 363 19.07 -3.12 17.43
N GLU A 364 19.42 -4.05 18.31
CA GLU A 364 19.78 -5.41 17.95
C GLU A 364 18.52 -6.15 17.50
N GLY A 365 18.27 -6.14 16.21
CA GLY A 365 17.21 -6.86 15.49
C GLY A 365 17.33 -8.38 15.56
N SER A 366 17.79 -8.91 16.65
CA SER A 366 17.70 -10.30 17.04
C SER A 366 17.39 -10.35 18.53
N VAL A 367 16.47 -11.21 18.91
CA VAL A 367 16.56 -11.80 20.26
C VAL A 367 18.01 -12.29 20.35
N ALA A 368 18.90 -11.51 20.98
CA ALA A 368 20.19 -12.01 21.40
C ALA A 368 19.88 -13.10 22.42
N ARG A 369 19.59 -14.29 21.90
CA ARG A 369 19.52 -15.49 22.70
C ARG A 369 20.93 -15.70 23.14
N ASN A 370 21.10 -15.76 24.45
CA ASN A 370 22.34 -16.29 24.98
C ASN A 370 22.60 -17.65 24.32
N GLU A 371 23.80 -18.13 24.32
CA GLU A 371 24.18 -19.35 23.60
C GLU A 371 23.36 -20.57 24.06
N GLU A 372 22.88 -20.59 25.30
CA GLU A 372 21.98 -21.59 25.87
C GLU A 372 20.59 -21.60 25.20
N GLU A 373 19.98 -20.46 24.94
CA GLU A 373 18.69 -20.37 24.23
C GLU A 373 18.80 -20.84 22.77
N ARG A 374 19.93 -20.56 22.12
CA ARG A 374 20.23 -21.08 20.77
C ARG A 374 20.34 -22.59 20.76
N GLU A 375 20.95 -23.17 21.78
CA GLU A 375 21.14 -24.63 21.90
C GLU A 375 19.82 -25.34 22.19
N VAL A 376 18.97 -24.82 23.07
CA VAL A 376 17.63 -25.35 23.34
C VAL A 376 16.78 -25.40 22.05
N LEU A 377 16.85 -24.39 21.20
CA LEU A 377 16.11 -24.39 19.93
C LEU A 377 16.71 -25.31 18.87
N ARG A 378 18.05 -25.47 18.85
CA ARG A 378 18.67 -26.49 17.99
C ARG A 378 18.20 -27.89 18.38
N LYS A 379 18.16 -28.18 19.68
CA LYS A 379 17.66 -29.47 20.20
C LYS A 379 16.18 -29.69 19.91
N PHE A 380 15.34 -28.64 20.02
CA PHE A 380 13.92 -28.73 19.70
C PHE A 380 13.65 -28.93 18.17
N ARG A 381 14.43 -28.28 17.30
CA ARG A 381 14.36 -28.52 15.86
C ARG A 381 14.85 -29.92 15.46
N ALA A 382 15.91 -30.41 16.09
CA ALA A 382 16.43 -31.74 15.83
C ALA A 382 15.52 -32.88 16.35
N SER A 383 14.63 -32.62 17.31
CA SER A 383 13.67 -33.62 17.82
C SER A 383 12.39 -33.72 16.95
N LYS A 384 12.21 -32.86 15.95
CA LYS A 384 11.07 -32.89 15.04
C LYS A 384 11.44 -33.23 13.58
N ALA A 385 12.71 -33.44 13.29
CA ALA A 385 13.22 -34.00 12.05
C ALA A 385 13.47 -35.53 12.20
#